data_70427ba411a5e79ee74a537de6bb364b
#
_entry.id   70427ba411a5e79ee74a537de6bb364b
#
_cell.length_a   1.000
_cell.length_b   1.000
_cell.length_c   1.000
_cell.angle_alpha   90.00
_cell.angle_beta   90.00
_cell.angle_gamma   90.00
#
_symmetry.space_group_name_H-M   'P 1'
#
loop_
_entity.id
_entity.type
_entity.pdbx_description
1 polymer ?
#
loop_
_entity_poly.entity_id
_entity_poly.type
_entity_poly.pdbx_seq_one_letter_code
_entity_poly.pdbx_strand_id
1 'polypeptide(L)'
;DIITHESVIDREKVLEYSVKHKVCPFEMSLDVSYWCDGIICDYNYLFDPDASLKRYFSDGAKGDYIFLVDEAHNLVDRARQMYSATLVKEDFLKCKNLVKDIDKRLASSLEKCNKYMLSLKRMCDKEYIIVDNCGTFPASLSACFSYMQKFLDKHKKNPVCDEMMDFFFKVRHFLNMYDCADDKYVTYAELDKDGDMLLHLYCVDPSENISLRLSQGKASV
;
A
#
# COMPACT_ATOMS: atom_id res chain seq x y z
N ASP A 1 30.27 4.99 11.20
CA ASP A 1 31.08 6.04 10.62
C ASP A 1 30.36 7.39 10.80
N ILE A 2 29.15 7.62 10.26
CA ILE A 2 28.46 8.91 10.36
C ILE A 2 28.23 9.37 11.81
N ILE A 3 27.75 8.50 12.70
CA ILE A 3 27.44 8.83 14.11
C ILE A 3 28.67 9.20 14.91
N THR A 4 29.85 8.67 14.54
CA THR A 4 31.10 8.93 15.27
C THR A 4 31.86 10.16 14.80
N HIS A 5 31.50 10.72 13.63
CA HIS A 5 32.23 11.83 13.02
C HIS A 5 31.39 13.11 12.90
N GLU A 6 30.07 13.01 12.90
CA GLU A 6 29.19 14.15 12.73
C GLU A 6 28.39 14.44 14.01
N SER A 7 28.35 15.71 14.40
CA SER A 7 27.54 16.18 15.54
C SER A 7 26.13 16.56 15.12
N VAL A 8 25.94 16.88 13.84
CA VAL A 8 24.64 17.15 13.21
C VAL A 8 24.56 16.32 11.94
N ILE A 9 23.55 15.49 11.86
CA ILE A 9 23.30 14.60 10.73
C ILE A 9 22.04 15.09 10.01
N ASP A 10 22.23 15.99 9.06
CA ASP A 10 21.18 16.49 8.19
C ASP A 10 21.05 15.66 6.90
N ARG A 11 20.13 16.06 6.02
CA ARG A 11 19.91 15.39 4.74
C ARG A 11 21.16 15.35 3.85
N GLU A 12 21.97 16.41 3.87
CA GLU A 12 23.17 16.49 3.03
C GLU A 12 24.22 15.50 3.51
N LYS A 13 24.40 15.39 4.83
CA LYS A 13 25.29 14.40 5.44
C LYS A 13 24.85 12.96 5.19
N VAL A 14 23.57 12.67 5.31
CA VAL A 14 23.03 11.34 4.96
C VAL A 14 23.32 11.02 3.49
N LEU A 15 23.12 11.95 2.57
CA LEU A 15 23.42 11.73 1.14
C LEU A 15 24.93 11.53 0.90
N GLU A 16 25.80 12.36 1.50
CA GLU A 16 27.25 12.25 1.39
C GLU A 16 27.74 10.87 1.81
N TYR A 17 27.35 10.45 3.02
CA TYR A 17 27.77 9.16 3.57
C TYR A 17 27.14 7.96 2.83
N SER A 18 25.91 8.09 2.36
CA SER A 18 25.29 7.02 1.58
C SER A 18 25.97 6.79 0.23
N VAL A 19 26.42 7.84 -0.44
CA VAL A 19 27.27 7.72 -1.65
C VAL A 19 28.62 7.10 -1.32
N LYS A 20 29.29 7.57 -0.25
CA LYS A 20 30.57 7.04 0.21
C LYS A 20 30.51 5.54 0.49
N HIS A 21 29.45 5.08 1.16
CA HIS A 21 29.27 3.68 1.56
C HIS A 21 28.46 2.85 0.59
N LYS A 22 27.93 3.44 -0.51
CA LYS A 22 27.10 2.79 -1.54
C LYS A 22 25.85 2.12 -0.95
N VAL A 23 25.17 2.81 -0.04
CA VAL A 23 23.93 2.36 0.60
C VAL A 23 22.76 3.29 0.26
N CYS A 24 21.54 2.80 0.48
CA CYS A 24 20.35 3.62 0.30
C CYS A 24 20.31 4.74 1.36
N PRO A 25 20.14 6.03 0.98
CA PRO A 25 20.09 7.13 1.94
C PRO A 25 18.90 7.03 2.88
N PHE A 26 17.77 6.49 2.43
CA PHE A 26 16.60 6.24 3.27
C PHE A 26 16.90 5.21 4.36
N GLU A 27 17.50 4.07 4.00
CA GLU A 27 17.89 3.04 4.97
C GLU A 27 18.94 3.56 5.95
N MET A 28 19.90 4.37 5.46
CA MET A 28 20.90 5.00 6.34
C MET A 28 20.24 5.95 7.35
N SER A 29 19.25 6.75 6.94
CA SER A 29 18.52 7.63 7.87
C SER A 29 17.76 6.84 8.94
N LEU A 30 17.19 5.69 8.58
CA LEU A 30 16.54 4.78 9.52
C LEU A 30 17.55 4.13 10.47
N ASP A 31 18.77 3.80 10.01
CA ASP A 31 19.83 3.29 10.88
C ASP A 31 20.30 4.34 11.90
N VAL A 32 20.40 5.60 11.48
CA VAL A 32 20.71 6.73 12.38
C VAL A 32 19.63 6.91 13.43
N SER A 33 18.35 6.72 13.07
CA SER A 33 17.23 6.92 14.00
C SER A 33 17.24 5.99 15.21
N TYR A 34 17.93 4.84 15.18
CA TYR A 34 18.11 3.98 16.36
C TYR A 34 18.92 4.64 17.50
N TRP A 35 19.66 5.69 17.20
CA TRP A 35 20.49 6.43 18.16
C TRP A 35 19.79 7.68 18.69
N CYS A 36 18.54 7.89 18.29
CA CYS A 36 17.74 9.04 18.70
C CYS A 36 16.84 8.69 19.88
N ASP A 37 16.71 9.61 20.84
CA ASP A 37 15.77 9.50 21.96
C ASP A 37 14.33 9.85 21.55
N GLY A 38 14.16 10.60 20.47
CA GLY A 38 12.88 11.00 19.92
C GLY A 38 12.87 11.02 18.40
N ILE A 39 11.75 10.61 17.80
CA ILE A 39 11.56 10.58 16.35
C ILE A 39 10.27 11.35 16.04
N ILE A 40 10.37 12.36 15.17
CA ILE A 40 9.22 13.09 14.65
C ILE A 40 9.00 12.60 13.21
N CYS A 41 7.79 12.11 12.94
CA CYS A 41 7.46 11.54 11.64
C CYS A 41 5.97 11.72 11.31
N ASP A 42 5.61 11.41 10.07
CA ASP A 42 4.23 11.41 9.61
C ASP A 42 3.46 10.20 10.18
N TYR A 43 2.13 10.29 10.28
CA TYR A 43 1.23 9.21 10.69
C TYR A 43 1.47 7.89 9.95
N ASN A 44 1.81 7.98 8.66
CA ASN A 44 2.04 6.81 7.81
C ASN A 44 3.11 5.88 8.37
N TYR A 45 4.15 6.44 9.01
CA TYR A 45 5.25 5.63 9.55
C TYR A 45 4.86 4.76 10.76
N LEU A 46 3.74 5.04 11.40
CA LEU A 46 3.18 4.21 12.46
C LEU A 46 1.94 3.44 12.01
N PHE A 47 0.99 4.11 11.37
CA PHE A 47 -0.35 3.58 11.16
C PHE A 47 -0.57 2.93 9.79
N ASP A 48 0.14 3.34 8.74
CA ASP A 48 -0.07 2.81 7.39
C ASP A 48 0.50 1.39 7.27
N PRO A 49 -0.31 0.39 6.88
CA PRO A 49 0.13 -1.00 6.77
C PRO A 49 1.24 -1.23 5.73
N ASP A 50 1.33 -0.37 4.71
CA ASP A 50 2.34 -0.48 3.66
C ASP A 50 3.60 0.36 3.93
N ALA A 51 3.46 1.51 4.61
CA ALA A 51 4.54 2.46 4.86
C ALA A 51 5.10 2.43 6.27
N SER A 52 4.46 1.75 7.23
CA SER A 52 4.92 1.67 8.62
C SER A 52 6.36 1.16 8.72
N LEU A 53 7.11 1.73 9.65
CA LEU A 53 8.52 1.39 9.87
C LEU A 53 8.65 -0.01 10.49
N LYS A 54 8.70 -1.03 9.64
CA LYS A 54 8.75 -2.45 10.04
C LYS A 54 9.91 -2.77 10.97
N ARG A 55 11.01 -2.03 10.91
CA ARG A 55 12.15 -2.23 11.81
C ARG A 55 11.84 -1.88 13.28
N TYR A 56 10.81 -1.07 13.54
CA TYR A 56 10.32 -0.73 14.87
C TYR A 56 9.05 -1.52 15.23
N PHE A 57 8.19 -1.80 14.23
CA PHE A 57 6.82 -2.26 14.42
C PHE A 57 6.52 -3.58 13.71
N SER A 58 7.56 -4.40 13.41
CA SER A 58 7.35 -5.71 12.77
C SER A 58 6.67 -6.69 13.74
N ASP A 59 5.82 -7.55 13.18
CA ASP A 59 5.25 -8.73 13.85
C ASP A 59 4.55 -8.46 15.19
N GLY A 60 3.99 -7.24 15.37
CA GLY A 60 3.32 -6.85 16.60
C GLY A 60 4.26 -6.68 17.80
N ALA A 61 5.57 -6.51 17.55
CA ALA A 61 6.55 -6.29 18.60
C ALA A 61 6.18 -5.06 19.43
N LYS A 62 6.16 -5.23 20.75
CA LYS A 62 5.98 -4.14 21.69
C LYS A 62 7.32 -3.54 22.06
N GLY A 63 7.40 -2.22 22.02
CA GLY A 63 8.60 -1.48 22.41
C GLY A 63 8.34 -0.49 23.53
N ASP A 64 9.41 0.06 24.07
CA ASP A 64 9.39 1.06 25.13
C ASP A 64 9.08 2.47 24.56
N TYR A 65 8.12 2.56 23.61
CA TYR A 65 7.74 3.79 22.93
C TYR A 65 6.63 4.50 23.65
N ILE A 66 6.67 5.84 23.60
CA ILE A 66 5.56 6.72 23.95
C ILE A 66 5.17 7.45 22.66
N PHE A 67 3.93 7.24 22.21
CA PHE A 67 3.41 7.91 21.02
C PHE A 67 2.76 9.23 21.38
N LEU A 68 3.27 10.33 20.82
CA LEU A 68 2.66 11.66 20.92
C LEU A 68 2.01 11.97 19.57
N VAL A 69 0.70 11.93 19.51
CA VAL A 69 -0.06 12.07 18.27
C VAL A 69 -0.64 13.48 18.19
N ASP A 70 0.02 14.33 17.39
CA ASP A 70 -0.48 15.67 17.12
C ASP A 70 -1.70 15.61 16.19
N GLU A 71 -2.64 16.57 16.34
CA GLU A 71 -3.85 16.63 15.51
C GLU A 71 -4.62 15.29 15.45
N ALA A 72 -4.71 14.60 16.59
CA ALA A 72 -5.30 13.25 16.70
C ALA A 72 -6.74 13.16 16.18
N HIS A 73 -7.48 14.29 16.13
CA HIS A 73 -8.81 14.35 15.55
C HIS A 73 -8.85 13.98 14.04
N ASN A 74 -7.74 14.15 13.33
CA ASN A 74 -7.60 13.76 11.92
C ASN A 74 -7.25 12.28 11.74
N LEU A 75 -6.80 11.60 12.82
CA LEU A 75 -6.27 10.25 12.73
C LEU A 75 -7.30 9.24 12.22
N VAL A 76 -8.57 9.36 12.62
CA VAL A 76 -9.64 8.44 12.21
C VAL A 76 -9.85 8.49 10.69
N ASP A 77 -9.95 9.69 10.12
CA ASP A 77 -10.16 9.85 8.68
C ASP A 77 -8.92 9.45 7.88
N ARG A 78 -7.74 9.73 8.40
CA ARG A 78 -6.47 9.27 7.82
C ARG A 78 -6.36 7.75 7.84
N ALA A 79 -6.66 7.12 8.98
CA ALA A 79 -6.63 5.67 9.10
C ALA A 79 -7.67 5.02 8.16
N ARG A 80 -8.88 5.57 8.06
CA ARG A 80 -9.89 5.13 7.10
C ARG A 80 -9.35 5.08 5.67
N GLN A 81 -8.60 6.11 5.27
CA GLN A 81 -7.94 6.15 3.95
C GLN A 81 -6.83 5.11 3.84
N MET A 82 -5.97 4.96 4.85
CA MET A 82 -4.84 4.02 4.87
C MET A 82 -5.28 2.55 4.81
N TYR A 83 -6.43 2.25 5.44
CA TYR A 83 -6.99 0.89 5.49
C TYR A 83 -8.06 0.64 4.43
N SER A 84 -8.32 1.57 3.54
CA SER A 84 -9.19 1.38 2.36
C SER A 84 -8.38 1.20 1.10
N ALA A 85 -8.92 0.45 0.14
CA ALA A 85 -8.24 0.21 -1.12
C ALA A 85 -9.20 0.35 -2.31
N THR A 86 -8.67 0.80 -3.45
CA THR A 86 -9.46 1.00 -4.67
C THR A 86 -8.75 0.41 -5.87
N LEU A 87 -9.49 -0.31 -6.70
CA LEU A 87 -9.04 -0.78 -8.00
C LEU A 87 -9.85 -0.12 -9.12
N VAL A 88 -9.16 0.32 -10.16
CA VAL A 88 -9.74 0.93 -11.35
C VAL A 88 -9.70 -0.08 -12.48
N LYS A 89 -10.85 -0.31 -13.13
CA LYS A 89 -10.97 -1.29 -14.23
C LYS A 89 -10.02 -0.98 -15.38
N GLU A 90 -9.90 0.27 -15.72
CA GLU A 90 -9.10 0.76 -16.85
C GLU A 90 -7.60 0.48 -16.67
N ASP A 91 -7.11 0.44 -15.41
CA ASP A 91 -5.72 0.07 -15.09
C ASP A 91 -5.41 -1.38 -15.53
N PHE A 92 -6.36 -2.32 -15.36
CA PHE A 92 -6.19 -3.71 -15.85
C PHE A 92 -6.06 -3.76 -17.38
N LEU A 93 -6.89 -2.98 -18.07
CA LEU A 93 -6.86 -2.95 -19.54
C LEU A 93 -5.58 -2.28 -20.06
N LYS A 94 -5.16 -1.18 -19.42
CA LYS A 94 -3.90 -0.49 -19.74
C LYS A 94 -2.72 -1.44 -19.58
N CYS A 95 -2.57 -2.07 -18.42
CA CYS A 95 -1.47 -3.01 -18.16
C CYS A 95 -1.50 -4.22 -19.10
N LYS A 96 -2.69 -4.79 -19.39
CA LYS A 96 -2.82 -5.85 -20.37
C LYS A 96 -2.27 -5.44 -21.74
N ASN A 97 -2.60 -4.24 -22.21
CA ASN A 97 -2.13 -3.74 -23.50
C ASN A 97 -0.59 -3.56 -23.56
N LEU A 98 0.01 -3.18 -22.44
CA LEU A 98 1.47 -3.04 -22.33
C LEU A 98 2.19 -4.39 -22.41
N VAL A 99 1.60 -5.47 -21.90
CA VAL A 99 2.29 -6.76 -21.76
C VAL A 99 1.84 -7.84 -22.76
N LYS A 100 0.78 -7.65 -23.53
CA LYS A 100 0.14 -8.68 -24.37
C LYS A 100 1.09 -9.34 -25.38
N ASP A 101 2.06 -8.60 -25.90
CA ASP A 101 3.04 -9.09 -26.88
C ASP A 101 4.32 -9.61 -26.20
N ILE A 102 4.49 -9.40 -24.88
CA ILE A 102 5.68 -9.79 -24.11
C ILE A 102 5.38 -11.02 -23.24
N ASP A 103 4.26 -11.01 -22.51
CA ASP A 103 3.85 -12.10 -21.62
C ASP A 103 2.35 -12.41 -21.74
N LYS A 104 2.04 -13.45 -22.52
CA LYS A 104 0.65 -13.89 -22.76
C LYS A 104 -0.05 -14.41 -21.51
N ARG A 105 0.70 -14.96 -20.53
CA ARG A 105 0.12 -15.48 -19.29
C ARG A 105 -0.34 -14.32 -18.39
N LEU A 106 0.52 -13.32 -18.22
CA LEU A 106 0.16 -12.11 -17.49
C LEU A 106 -1.01 -11.39 -18.16
N ALA A 107 -0.97 -11.21 -19.50
CA ALA A 107 -2.05 -10.59 -20.24
C ALA A 107 -3.40 -11.30 -20.06
N SER A 108 -3.38 -12.66 -20.08
CA SER A 108 -4.59 -13.47 -19.84
C SER A 108 -5.12 -13.32 -18.41
N SER A 109 -4.23 -13.22 -17.41
CA SER A 109 -4.61 -13.02 -16.01
C SER A 109 -5.21 -11.64 -15.78
N LEU A 110 -4.62 -10.59 -16.36
CA LEU A 110 -5.17 -9.22 -16.35
C LEU A 110 -6.55 -9.16 -17.01
N GLU A 111 -6.73 -9.87 -18.13
CA GLU A 111 -8.02 -9.96 -18.80
C GLU A 111 -9.09 -10.64 -17.95
N LYS A 112 -8.72 -11.67 -17.19
CA LYS A 112 -9.67 -12.33 -16.27
C LYS A 112 -10.17 -11.37 -15.20
N CYS A 113 -9.28 -10.57 -14.60
CA CYS A 113 -9.65 -9.54 -13.63
C CYS A 113 -10.49 -8.43 -14.30
N ASN A 114 -10.10 -7.96 -15.49
CA ASN A 114 -10.86 -6.97 -16.26
C ASN A 114 -12.28 -7.44 -16.56
N LYS A 115 -12.49 -8.72 -16.89
CA LYS A 115 -13.85 -9.28 -17.13
C LYS A 115 -14.73 -9.24 -15.88
N TYR A 116 -14.15 -9.49 -14.71
CA TYR A 116 -14.90 -9.34 -13.46
C TYR A 116 -15.32 -7.87 -13.24
N MET A 117 -14.40 -6.93 -13.37
CA MET A 117 -14.68 -5.50 -13.25
C MET A 117 -15.73 -5.05 -14.29
N LEU A 118 -15.66 -5.59 -15.50
CA LEU A 118 -16.66 -5.33 -16.54
C LEU A 118 -18.05 -5.89 -16.16
N SER A 119 -18.11 -7.03 -15.47
CA SER A 119 -19.39 -7.56 -14.97
C SER A 119 -20.01 -6.65 -13.92
N LEU A 120 -19.21 -6.08 -13.01
CA LEU A 120 -19.68 -5.06 -12.06
C LEU A 120 -20.21 -3.82 -12.78
N LYS A 121 -19.46 -3.33 -13.79
CA LYS A 121 -19.90 -2.18 -14.61
C LYS A 121 -21.26 -2.41 -15.27
N ARG A 122 -21.54 -3.64 -15.73
CA ARG A 122 -22.84 -3.99 -16.35
C ARG A 122 -23.97 -4.11 -15.35
N MET A 123 -23.68 -4.41 -14.09
CA MET A 123 -24.68 -4.48 -13.00
C MET A 123 -24.93 -3.13 -12.34
N CYS A 124 -24.03 -2.16 -12.55
CA CYS A 124 -24.11 -0.83 -11.95
C CYS A 124 -25.06 0.07 -12.75
N ASP A 125 -26.37 -0.10 -12.53
CA ASP A 125 -27.42 0.73 -13.16
C ASP A 125 -27.63 2.07 -12.44
N LYS A 126 -27.01 2.25 -11.28
CA LYS A 126 -27.07 3.43 -10.41
C LYS A 126 -25.68 4.00 -10.19
N GLU A 127 -25.57 5.01 -9.33
CA GLU A 127 -24.30 5.61 -8.96
C GLU A 127 -23.33 4.59 -8.36
N TYR A 128 -23.84 3.63 -7.57
CA TYR A 128 -23.03 2.56 -6.97
C TYR A 128 -23.82 1.28 -6.73
N ILE A 129 -23.11 0.18 -6.53
CA ILE A 129 -23.63 -1.13 -6.09
C ILE A 129 -22.82 -1.66 -4.92
N ILE A 130 -23.48 -2.25 -3.93
CA ILE A 130 -22.81 -3.02 -2.86
C ILE A 130 -22.42 -4.39 -3.42
N VAL A 131 -21.22 -4.83 -3.10
CA VAL A 131 -20.65 -6.12 -3.52
C VAL A 131 -20.49 -7.01 -2.29
N ASP A 132 -21.55 -7.71 -1.91
CA ASP A 132 -21.54 -8.57 -0.71
C ASP A 132 -20.51 -9.71 -0.79
N ASN A 133 -20.20 -10.15 -2.01
CA ASN A 133 -19.24 -11.24 -2.25
C ASN A 133 -18.50 -11.05 -3.57
N CYS A 134 -17.18 -10.95 -3.48
CA CYS A 134 -16.30 -10.86 -4.64
C CYS A 134 -16.08 -12.22 -5.35
N GLY A 135 -16.67 -13.31 -4.87
CA GLY A 135 -16.56 -14.64 -5.48
C GLY A 135 -15.11 -15.11 -5.66
N THR A 136 -14.75 -15.48 -6.87
CA THR A 136 -13.39 -15.93 -7.21
C THR A 136 -12.43 -14.79 -7.58
N PHE A 137 -12.87 -13.55 -7.51
CA PHE A 137 -12.06 -12.39 -7.94
C PHE A 137 -10.78 -12.22 -7.10
N PRO A 138 -10.80 -12.31 -5.75
CA PRO A 138 -9.59 -12.17 -4.95
C PRO A 138 -8.53 -13.22 -5.30
N ALA A 139 -8.91 -14.47 -5.53
CA ALA A 139 -8.00 -15.51 -5.97
C ALA A 139 -7.43 -15.22 -7.37
N SER A 140 -8.24 -14.69 -8.28
CA SER A 140 -7.80 -14.29 -9.62
C SER A 140 -6.85 -13.10 -9.57
N LEU A 141 -7.10 -12.14 -8.68
CA LEU A 141 -6.26 -10.97 -8.44
C LEU A 141 -4.91 -11.36 -7.82
N SER A 142 -4.90 -12.29 -6.84
CA SER A 142 -3.68 -12.83 -6.24
C SER A 142 -2.80 -13.56 -7.27
N ALA A 143 -3.43 -14.35 -8.15
CA ALA A 143 -2.72 -14.98 -9.27
C ALA A 143 -2.14 -13.92 -10.23
N CYS A 144 -2.91 -12.89 -10.55
CA CYS A 144 -2.47 -11.76 -11.37
C CYS A 144 -1.26 -11.05 -10.75
N PHE A 145 -1.34 -10.73 -9.46
CA PHE A 145 -0.24 -10.15 -8.69
C PHE A 145 1.04 -11.00 -8.78
N SER A 146 0.92 -12.31 -8.60
CA SER A 146 2.07 -13.23 -8.71
C SER A 146 2.69 -13.23 -10.11
N TYR A 147 1.89 -13.11 -11.18
CA TYR A 147 2.41 -12.97 -12.54
C TYR A 147 3.05 -11.60 -12.78
N MET A 148 2.48 -10.52 -12.25
CA MET A 148 3.06 -9.17 -12.32
C MET A 148 4.43 -9.15 -11.62
N GLN A 149 4.54 -9.71 -10.43
CA GLN A 149 5.80 -9.79 -9.69
C GLN A 149 6.88 -10.52 -10.49
N LYS A 150 6.56 -11.71 -11.03
CA LYS A 150 7.50 -12.48 -11.88
C LYS A 150 7.90 -11.71 -13.14
N PHE A 151 6.97 -10.96 -13.72
CA PHE A 151 7.26 -10.12 -14.90
C PHE A 151 8.22 -8.99 -14.55
N LEU A 152 7.97 -8.26 -13.46
CA LEU A 152 8.82 -7.16 -12.96
C LEU A 152 10.23 -7.67 -12.62
N ASP A 153 10.34 -8.80 -11.95
CA ASP A 153 11.64 -9.40 -11.61
C ASP A 153 12.45 -9.81 -12.85
N LYS A 154 11.78 -10.34 -13.85
CA LYS A 154 12.41 -10.79 -15.10
C LYS A 154 12.80 -9.65 -16.04
N HIS A 155 12.04 -8.55 -16.03
CA HIS A 155 12.14 -7.47 -17.03
C HIS A 155 12.57 -6.13 -16.42
N LYS A 156 13.36 -6.11 -15.34
CA LYS A 156 13.76 -4.91 -14.54
C LYS A 156 14.22 -3.67 -15.32
N LYS A 157 14.70 -3.85 -16.55
CA LYS A 157 15.18 -2.75 -17.42
C LYS A 157 14.18 -2.35 -18.51
N ASN A 158 12.99 -2.96 -18.53
CA ASN A 158 11.98 -2.65 -19.54
C ASN A 158 11.15 -1.45 -19.07
N PRO A 159 10.97 -0.40 -19.89
CA PRO A 159 10.15 0.77 -19.53
C PRO A 159 8.72 0.44 -19.12
N VAL A 160 8.15 -0.66 -19.63
CA VAL A 160 6.83 -1.16 -19.25
C VAL A 160 6.74 -1.45 -17.75
N CYS A 161 7.85 -1.80 -17.09
CA CYS A 161 7.87 -2.02 -15.65
C CYS A 161 7.55 -0.74 -14.87
N ASP A 162 8.10 0.39 -15.29
CA ASP A 162 7.85 1.68 -14.64
C ASP A 162 6.38 2.08 -14.78
N GLU A 163 5.80 1.90 -15.98
CA GLU A 163 4.39 2.20 -16.25
C GLU A 163 3.40 1.28 -15.47
N MET A 164 3.82 0.07 -15.13
CA MET A 164 3.00 -0.91 -14.41
C MET A 164 3.16 -0.80 -12.89
N MET A 165 4.19 -0.12 -12.41
CA MET A 165 4.57 -0.15 -10.99
C MET A 165 3.48 0.40 -10.07
N ASP A 166 2.85 1.51 -10.42
CA ASP A 166 1.77 2.11 -9.62
C ASP A 166 0.58 1.15 -9.49
N PHE A 167 0.21 0.51 -10.58
CA PHE A 167 -0.87 -0.48 -10.57
C PHE A 167 -0.49 -1.73 -9.76
N PHE A 168 0.75 -2.21 -9.86
CA PHE A 168 1.26 -3.30 -9.04
C PHE A 168 1.12 -3.00 -7.54
N PHE A 169 1.46 -1.79 -7.10
CA PHE A 169 1.30 -1.39 -5.69
C PHE A 169 -0.18 -1.25 -5.29
N LYS A 170 -1.05 -0.74 -6.15
CA LYS A 170 -2.50 -0.70 -5.89
C LYS A 170 -3.08 -2.10 -5.70
N VAL A 171 -2.70 -3.06 -6.56
CA VAL A 171 -3.13 -4.46 -6.45
C VAL A 171 -2.62 -5.10 -5.16
N ARG A 172 -1.35 -4.88 -4.81
CA ARG A 172 -0.78 -5.37 -3.54
C ARG A 172 -1.53 -4.82 -2.34
N HIS A 173 -1.75 -3.50 -2.32
CA HIS A 173 -2.48 -2.84 -1.24
C HIS A 173 -3.91 -3.39 -1.11
N PHE A 174 -4.62 -3.53 -2.22
CA PHE A 174 -5.97 -4.11 -2.22
C PHE A 174 -5.99 -5.53 -1.64
N LEU A 175 -5.06 -6.38 -2.03
CA LEU A 175 -4.96 -7.75 -1.50
C LEU A 175 -4.65 -7.75 -0.01
N ASN A 176 -3.70 -6.92 0.45
CA ASN A 176 -3.37 -6.79 1.87
C ASN A 176 -4.59 -6.35 2.69
N MET A 177 -5.34 -5.36 2.21
CA MET A 177 -6.55 -4.90 2.90
C MET A 177 -7.66 -5.94 2.86
N TYR A 178 -7.81 -6.65 1.74
CA TYR A 178 -8.81 -7.72 1.61
C TYR A 178 -8.55 -8.89 2.58
N ASP A 179 -7.30 -9.26 2.79
CA ASP A 179 -6.91 -10.32 3.72
C ASP A 179 -7.14 -9.92 5.20
N CYS A 180 -7.15 -8.62 5.50
CA CYS A 180 -7.41 -8.06 6.83
C CYS A 180 -8.87 -7.62 7.03
N ALA A 181 -9.71 -7.68 5.98
CA ALA A 181 -11.06 -7.17 6.04
C ALA A 181 -11.97 -8.04 6.89
N ASP A 182 -12.73 -7.39 7.75
CA ASP A 182 -13.73 -7.96 8.66
C ASP A 182 -15.11 -7.32 8.43
N ASP A 183 -16.02 -7.43 9.39
CA ASP A 183 -17.35 -6.84 9.38
C ASP A 183 -17.38 -5.30 9.43
N LYS A 184 -16.23 -4.67 9.65
CA LYS A 184 -16.05 -3.20 9.61
C LYS A 184 -15.70 -2.67 8.22
N TYR A 185 -15.68 -3.55 7.22
CA TYR A 185 -15.41 -3.20 5.84
C TYR A 185 -16.66 -3.34 4.97
N VAL A 186 -16.77 -2.45 3.99
CA VAL A 186 -17.79 -2.53 2.94
C VAL A 186 -17.10 -2.57 1.59
N THR A 187 -17.48 -3.54 0.77
CA THR A 187 -17.06 -3.57 -0.63
C THR A 187 -18.17 -3.00 -1.49
N TYR A 188 -17.85 -2.02 -2.31
CA TYR A 188 -18.79 -1.45 -3.26
C TYR A 188 -18.10 -1.07 -4.57
N ALA A 189 -18.89 -0.95 -5.62
CA ALA A 189 -18.39 -0.52 -6.93
C ALA A 189 -19.22 0.66 -7.43
N GLU A 190 -18.54 1.64 -8.05
CA GLU A 190 -19.16 2.85 -8.59
C GLU A 190 -18.55 3.25 -9.93
N LEU A 191 -19.26 4.08 -10.67
CA LEU A 191 -18.73 4.78 -11.83
C LEU A 191 -18.26 6.16 -11.39
N ASP A 192 -17.03 6.51 -11.75
CA ASP A 192 -16.53 7.85 -11.54
C ASP A 192 -17.12 8.85 -12.56
N LYS A 193 -16.71 10.11 -12.49
CA LYS A 193 -17.18 11.19 -13.37
C LYS A 193 -16.82 10.97 -14.84
N ASP A 194 -15.77 10.20 -15.11
CA ASP A 194 -15.29 9.87 -16.45
C ASP A 194 -15.91 8.55 -16.97
N GLY A 195 -16.72 7.89 -16.15
CA GLY A 195 -17.38 6.63 -16.45
C GLY A 195 -16.46 5.41 -16.26
N ASP A 196 -15.36 5.56 -15.55
CA ASP A 196 -14.49 4.47 -15.17
C ASP A 196 -15.06 3.69 -14.00
N MET A 197 -14.96 2.36 -14.03
CA MET A 197 -15.47 1.49 -12.98
C MET A 197 -14.42 1.34 -11.87
N LEU A 198 -14.81 1.74 -10.66
CA LEU A 198 -14.02 1.60 -9.45
C LEU A 198 -14.60 0.51 -8.56
N LEU A 199 -13.73 -0.31 -8.00
CA LEU A 199 -14.05 -1.26 -6.93
C LEU A 199 -13.35 -0.82 -5.65
N HIS A 200 -14.14 -0.51 -4.64
CA HIS A 200 -13.68 -0.04 -3.35
C HIS A 200 -13.82 -1.14 -2.31
N LEU A 201 -12.78 -1.33 -1.53
CA LEU A 201 -12.81 -1.98 -0.23
C LEU A 201 -12.64 -0.87 0.81
N TYR A 202 -13.73 -0.47 1.44
CA TYR A 202 -13.78 0.70 2.31
C TYR A 202 -13.83 0.30 3.78
N CYS A 203 -12.86 0.78 4.55
CA CYS A 203 -12.81 0.63 6.00
C CYS A 203 -13.76 1.65 6.64
N VAL A 204 -14.89 1.19 7.14
CA VAL A 204 -15.89 2.04 7.81
C VAL A 204 -15.39 2.46 9.19
N ASP A 205 -14.82 1.51 9.95
CA ASP A 205 -14.32 1.74 11.30
C ASP A 205 -12.87 1.24 11.46
N PRO A 206 -11.87 2.13 11.46
CA PRO A 206 -10.46 1.79 11.62
C PRO A 206 -10.02 1.64 13.09
N SER A 207 -10.93 1.66 14.06
CA SER A 207 -10.61 1.74 15.50
C SER A 207 -9.72 0.60 15.98
N GLU A 208 -9.96 -0.64 15.53
CA GLU A 208 -9.12 -1.79 15.88
C GLU A 208 -7.72 -1.68 15.28
N ASN A 209 -7.62 -1.23 14.04
CA ASN A 209 -6.33 -1.04 13.37
C ASN A 209 -5.49 0.00 14.10
N ILE A 210 -6.09 1.14 14.48
CA ILE A 210 -5.44 2.19 15.27
C ILE A 210 -5.03 1.64 16.64
N SER A 211 -5.94 0.95 17.34
CA SER A 211 -5.69 0.38 18.66
C SER A 211 -4.54 -0.63 18.63
N LEU A 212 -4.51 -1.49 17.62
CA LEU A 212 -3.43 -2.47 17.43
C LEU A 212 -2.07 -1.76 17.32
N ARG A 213 -1.98 -0.69 16.52
CA ARG A 213 -0.73 0.08 16.35
C ARG A 213 -0.34 0.79 17.65
N LEU A 214 -1.25 1.45 18.32
CA LEU A 214 -0.98 2.13 19.59
C LEU A 214 -0.58 1.13 20.69
N SER A 215 -1.09 -0.08 20.69
CA SER A 215 -0.74 -1.13 21.65
C SER A 215 0.72 -1.64 21.53
N GLN A 216 1.44 -1.26 20.47
CA GLN A 216 2.86 -1.56 20.29
C GLN A 216 3.76 -0.65 21.14
N GLY A 217 3.25 0.47 21.65
CA GLY A 217 3.92 1.33 22.63
C GLY A 217 3.46 1.08 24.07
N LYS A 218 4.14 1.71 25.01
CA LYS A 218 3.78 1.73 26.45
C LYS A 218 2.63 2.68 26.73
N ALA A 219 2.57 3.80 26.02
CA ALA A 219 1.58 4.84 26.19
C ALA A 219 1.37 5.63 24.89
N SER A 220 0.19 6.26 24.76
CA SER A 220 -0.14 7.21 23.70
C SER A 220 -0.86 8.42 24.29
N VAL A 221 -0.57 9.61 23.77
CA VAL A 221 -1.16 10.91 24.17
C VAL A 221 -1.53 11.69 22.91
#